data_13ff262707db636d5b15cfdded3d3497
#
_entry.id   13ff262707db636d5b15cfdded3d3497
#
_cell.length_a   1.000
_cell.length_b   1.000
_cell.length_c   1.000
_cell.angle_alpha   90.00
_cell.angle_beta   90.00
_cell.angle_gamma   90.00
#
_symmetry.space_group_name_H-M   'P 1'
#
loop_
_entity.id
_entity.type
_entity.pdbx_description
1 polymer ?
#
loop_
_entity_poly.entity_id
_entity_poly.type
_entity_poly.pdbx_seq_one_letter_code
_entity_poly.pdbx_strand_id
1 'polypeptide(L)'
;TYTGTPLSPVQYQLVKSVVYHSTHPLSRKLSAFLSEHPLLQVDSFAEIEGAGIQAKVAGHSIRIGSAKFLGVATYGPVLGSSVFVQIDGEVLGNFTIINKYRAGFSQLIDRLKEKFKLYVLSGDNDSAKDYLAGFIPAEHLVFHQQPADKLNFIKQLQADGTHVLMLGDGLNDAGAFKQANVGLALSDDVNNFSPACDGIIDAEQFENISTIISYAHDSINIIKASFVISILYNLVGIFFAVQGTMSPIVAAIIMPISSVTIILFTTAGSYFAAKRRHF
;
A
#
# COMPACT_ATOMS: atom_id res chain seq x y z
N THR A 1 -19.85 -10.02 -3.01
CA THR A 1 -20.98 -10.70 -3.69
C THR A 1 -21.53 -11.81 -2.81
N TYR A 2 -22.83 -12.11 -2.94
CA TYR A 2 -23.49 -13.26 -2.31
C TYR A 2 -23.71 -14.37 -3.33
N THR A 3 -23.49 -15.63 -2.91
CA THR A 3 -23.71 -16.83 -3.72
C THR A 3 -24.44 -17.85 -2.86
N GLY A 4 -25.55 -18.38 -3.34
CA GLY A 4 -26.39 -19.36 -2.65
C GLY A 4 -27.88 -19.16 -2.90
N THR A 5 -28.72 -19.70 -2.03
CA THR A 5 -30.18 -19.48 -2.05
C THR A 5 -30.46 -17.98 -1.83
N PRO A 6 -31.25 -17.32 -2.69
CA PRO A 6 -31.56 -15.90 -2.52
C PRO A 6 -32.12 -15.62 -1.14
N LEU A 7 -31.49 -14.69 -0.42
CA LEU A 7 -31.96 -14.28 0.91
C LEU A 7 -33.20 -13.40 0.81
N SER A 8 -34.16 -13.66 1.66
CA SER A 8 -35.31 -12.77 1.83
C SER A 8 -34.90 -11.46 2.54
N PRO A 9 -35.70 -10.37 2.44
CA PRO A 9 -35.41 -9.13 3.16
C PRO A 9 -35.23 -9.34 4.67
N VAL A 10 -35.99 -10.23 5.28
CA VAL A 10 -35.87 -10.58 6.71
C VAL A 10 -34.55 -11.27 7.01
N GLN A 11 -34.13 -12.21 6.15
CA GLN A 11 -32.85 -12.90 6.31
C GLN A 11 -31.66 -11.95 6.19
N TYR A 12 -31.71 -10.94 5.30
CA TYR A 12 -30.71 -9.88 5.26
C TYR A 12 -30.65 -9.08 6.56
N GLN A 13 -31.81 -8.75 7.16
CA GLN A 13 -31.86 -8.06 8.46
C GLN A 13 -31.25 -8.91 9.57
N LEU A 14 -31.56 -10.21 9.61
CA LEU A 14 -30.99 -11.15 10.57
C LEU A 14 -29.45 -11.19 10.45
N VAL A 15 -28.93 -11.38 9.25
CA VAL A 15 -27.48 -11.41 8.98
C VAL A 15 -26.85 -10.09 9.39
N LYS A 16 -27.42 -8.93 8.98
CA LYS A 16 -26.91 -7.62 9.34
C LYS A 16 -26.84 -7.43 10.84
N SER A 17 -27.91 -7.79 11.56
CA SER A 17 -27.99 -7.60 13.01
C SER A 17 -26.88 -8.37 13.74
N VAL A 18 -26.53 -9.55 13.27
CA VAL A 18 -25.45 -10.36 13.83
C VAL A 18 -24.09 -9.75 13.54
N VAL A 19 -23.78 -9.43 12.27
CA VAL A 19 -22.43 -8.93 11.89
C VAL A 19 -22.17 -7.53 12.43
N TYR A 20 -23.21 -6.74 12.72
CA TYR A 20 -23.10 -5.39 13.30
C TYR A 20 -22.42 -5.40 14.68
N HIS A 21 -22.63 -6.43 15.50
CA HIS A 21 -22.05 -6.57 16.83
C HIS A 21 -20.61 -7.06 16.86
N SER A 22 -20.06 -7.50 15.72
CA SER A 22 -18.67 -7.97 15.62
C SER A 22 -17.72 -6.86 15.18
N THR A 23 -16.55 -6.82 15.83
CA THR A 23 -15.46 -5.91 15.44
C THR A 23 -14.55 -6.50 14.36
N HIS A 24 -14.76 -7.76 13.97
CA HIS A 24 -13.95 -8.44 12.96
C HIS A 24 -14.00 -7.71 11.60
N PRO A 25 -12.88 -7.54 10.88
CA PRO A 25 -12.83 -6.80 9.61
C PRO A 25 -13.84 -7.29 8.55
N LEU A 26 -14.01 -8.61 8.42
CA LEU A 26 -14.99 -9.18 7.46
C LEU A 26 -16.43 -8.86 7.88
N SER A 27 -16.74 -8.89 9.18
CA SER A 27 -18.06 -8.54 9.70
C SER A 27 -18.37 -7.05 9.46
N ARG A 28 -17.40 -6.15 9.66
CA ARG A 28 -17.56 -4.73 9.36
C ARG A 28 -17.82 -4.47 7.88
N LYS A 29 -17.06 -5.12 6.97
CA LYS A 29 -17.29 -5.03 5.52
C LYS A 29 -18.68 -5.54 5.14
N LEU A 30 -19.11 -6.66 5.73
CA LEU A 30 -20.43 -7.23 5.48
C LEU A 30 -21.55 -6.35 6.04
N SER A 31 -21.40 -5.80 7.23
CA SER A 31 -22.33 -4.85 7.83
C SER A 31 -22.49 -3.58 6.99
N ALA A 32 -21.39 -3.05 6.43
CA ALA A 32 -21.42 -1.92 5.51
C ALA A 32 -22.12 -2.26 4.19
N PHE A 33 -21.88 -3.44 3.64
CA PHE A 33 -22.56 -3.93 2.43
C PHE A 33 -24.08 -4.07 2.62
N LEU A 34 -24.52 -4.41 3.83
CA LEU A 34 -25.93 -4.57 4.20
C LEU A 34 -26.52 -3.29 4.83
N SER A 35 -25.94 -2.11 4.58
CA SER A 35 -26.31 -0.84 5.25
C SER A 35 -27.79 -0.47 5.12
N GLU A 36 -28.44 -0.82 4.02
CA GLU A 36 -29.84 -0.48 3.74
C GLU A 36 -30.85 -1.28 4.57
N HIS A 37 -30.43 -2.35 5.23
CA HIS A 37 -31.33 -3.18 6.02
C HIS A 37 -31.40 -2.70 7.47
N PRO A 38 -32.57 -2.60 8.10
CA PRO A 38 -32.70 -2.23 9.51
C PRO A 38 -32.15 -3.31 10.44
N LEU A 39 -31.74 -2.90 11.63
CA LEU A 39 -31.27 -3.80 12.68
C LEU A 39 -32.45 -4.37 13.46
N LEU A 40 -32.36 -5.66 13.80
CA LEU A 40 -33.26 -6.35 14.73
C LEU A 40 -32.57 -6.51 16.09
N GLN A 41 -33.35 -6.69 17.14
CA GLN A 41 -32.81 -6.95 18.47
C GLN A 41 -32.14 -8.34 18.48
N VAL A 42 -30.92 -8.38 19.01
CA VAL A 42 -30.12 -9.61 19.18
C VAL A 42 -30.34 -10.14 20.58
N ASP A 43 -30.89 -11.36 20.68
CA ASP A 43 -31.21 -11.99 21.97
C ASP A 43 -29.99 -12.61 22.64
N SER A 44 -29.10 -13.18 21.82
CA SER A 44 -27.81 -13.72 22.30
C SER A 44 -26.75 -13.61 21.20
N PHE A 45 -25.50 -13.38 21.58
CA PHE A 45 -24.36 -13.22 20.69
C PHE A 45 -23.12 -13.85 21.29
N ALA A 46 -22.42 -14.68 20.50
CA ALA A 46 -21.14 -15.26 20.86
C ALA A 46 -20.22 -15.25 19.64
N GLU A 47 -19.03 -14.66 19.79
CA GLU A 47 -17.97 -14.69 18.78
C GLU A 47 -16.96 -15.77 19.14
N ILE A 48 -16.67 -16.68 18.19
CA ILE A 48 -15.74 -17.80 18.36
C ILE A 48 -14.50 -17.46 17.56
N GLU A 49 -13.40 -17.21 18.26
CA GLU A 49 -12.15 -16.77 17.67
C GLU A 49 -11.67 -17.72 16.57
N GLY A 50 -11.31 -17.16 15.42
CA GLY A 50 -10.84 -17.90 14.24
C GLY A 50 -11.90 -18.77 13.54
N ALA A 51 -13.17 -18.77 14.00
CA ALA A 51 -14.22 -19.60 13.44
C ALA A 51 -15.41 -18.79 12.89
N GLY A 52 -16.04 -17.97 13.73
CA GLY A 52 -17.22 -17.21 13.31
C GLY A 52 -18.09 -16.74 14.49
N ILE A 53 -19.33 -16.46 14.19
CA ILE A 53 -20.30 -15.90 15.11
C ILE A 53 -21.51 -16.85 15.20
N GLN A 54 -22.02 -16.99 16.42
CA GLN A 54 -23.29 -17.65 16.71
C GLN A 54 -24.18 -16.69 17.48
N ALA A 55 -25.44 -16.52 17.03
CA ALA A 55 -26.36 -15.60 17.63
C ALA A 55 -27.81 -16.10 17.56
N LYS A 56 -28.68 -15.54 18.43
CA LYS A 56 -30.12 -15.63 18.27
C LYS A 56 -30.70 -14.22 18.04
N VAL A 57 -31.54 -14.10 17.03
CA VAL A 57 -32.17 -12.84 16.62
C VAL A 57 -33.60 -13.10 16.23
N ALA A 58 -34.54 -12.46 16.91
CA ALA A 58 -36.00 -12.61 16.65
C ALA A 58 -36.46 -14.09 16.61
N GLY A 59 -35.94 -14.92 17.50
CA GLY A 59 -36.25 -16.36 17.60
C GLY A 59 -35.48 -17.28 16.65
N HIS A 60 -34.75 -16.73 15.67
CA HIS A 60 -33.93 -17.50 14.73
C HIS A 60 -32.52 -17.76 15.26
N SER A 61 -32.01 -18.97 15.01
CA SER A 61 -30.61 -19.35 15.31
C SER A 61 -29.74 -19.07 14.11
N ILE A 62 -28.72 -18.23 14.25
CA ILE A 62 -27.86 -17.76 13.16
C ILE A 62 -26.42 -18.11 13.44
N ARG A 63 -25.74 -18.69 12.47
CA ARG A 63 -24.29 -18.92 12.48
C ARG A 63 -23.67 -18.32 11.22
N ILE A 64 -22.61 -17.52 11.41
CA ILE A 64 -21.90 -16.83 10.33
C ILE A 64 -20.41 -17.04 10.53
N GLY A 65 -19.69 -17.54 9.52
CA GLY A 65 -18.24 -17.75 9.67
C GLY A 65 -17.63 -18.61 8.57
N SER A 66 -16.53 -19.29 8.94
CA SER A 66 -15.78 -20.13 8.01
C SER A 66 -16.58 -21.38 7.59
N ALA A 67 -16.25 -21.94 6.42
CA ALA A 67 -16.84 -23.21 5.97
C ALA A 67 -16.70 -24.32 7.01
N LYS A 68 -15.51 -24.43 7.63
CA LYS A 68 -15.22 -25.40 8.69
C LYS A 68 -16.15 -25.21 9.90
N PHE A 69 -16.43 -23.97 10.27
CA PHE A 69 -17.31 -23.66 11.41
C PHE A 69 -18.76 -24.09 11.15
N LEU A 70 -19.23 -23.99 9.91
CA LEU A 70 -20.57 -24.41 9.53
C LEU A 70 -20.65 -25.86 9.05
N GLY A 71 -19.52 -26.57 8.98
CA GLY A 71 -19.47 -27.96 8.50
C GLY A 71 -19.69 -28.09 6.99
N VAL A 72 -19.38 -27.06 6.21
CA VAL A 72 -19.56 -27.04 4.75
C VAL A 72 -18.27 -27.48 4.07
N ALA A 73 -18.39 -28.43 3.14
CA ALA A 73 -17.29 -28.79 2.25
C ALA A 73 -17.09 -27.71 1.18
N THR A 74 -15.88 -27.18 1.06
CA THR A 74 -15.53 -26.24 0.00
C THR A 74 -14.73 -26.97 -1.08
N TYR A 75 -15.10 -26.76 -2.34
CA TYR A 75 -14.42 -27.33 -3.49
C TYR A 75 -13.79 -26.20 -4.32
N GLY A 76 -12.47 -26.30 -4.52
CA GLY A 76 -11.71 -25.40 -5.39
C GLY A 76 -11.21 -24.11 -4.73
N PRO A 77 -10.30 -23.37 -5.41
CA PRO A 77 -9.78 -22.11 -4.93
C PRO A 77 -10.89 -21.05 -4.97
N VAL A 78 -11.17 -20.45 -3.82
CA VAL A 78 -12.12 -19.32 -3.71
C VAL A 78 -11.33 -18.02 -3.73
N LEU A 79 -11.58 -17.20 -4.75
CA LEU A 79 -10.99 -15.86 -4.83
C LEU A 79 -11.57 -14.98 -3.72
N GLY A 80 -10.77 -14.66 -2.70
CA GLY A 80 -11.19 -13.83 -1.58
C GLY A 80 -11.59 -14.61 -0.33
N SER A 81 -12.09 -13.88 0.67
CA SER A 81 -12.57 -14.44 1.93
C SER A 81 -14.04 -14.80 1.84
N SER A 82 -14.39 -16.05 2.10
CA SER A 82 -15.80 -16.51 2.10
C SER A 82 -16.36 -16.55 3.52
N VAL A 83 -17.49 -15.89 3.72
CA VAL A 83 -18.25 -15.89 4.97
C VAL A 83 -19.56 -16.60 4.73
N PHE A 84 -19.69 -17.82 5.26
CA PHE A 84 -20.89 -18.64 5.12
C PHE A 84 -21.96 -18.23 6.11
N VAL A 85 -23.21 -18.40 5.71
CA VAL A 85 -24.41 -18.06 6.50
C VAL A 85 -25.29 -19.27 6.65
N GLN A 86 -25.63 -19.56 7.91
CA GLN A 86 -26.59 -20.57 8.31
C GLN A 86 -27.69 -19.95 9.15
N ILE A 87 -28.94 -20.23 8.85
CA ILE A 87 -30.12 -19.81 9.61
C ILE A 87 -30.96 -21.07 9.92
N ASP A 88 -31.29 -21.24 11.19
CA ASP A 88 -32.10 -22.35 11.70
C ASP A 88 -31.59 -23.76 11.25
N GLY A 89 -30.27 -23.92 11.19
CA GLY A 89 -29.60 -25.15 10.81
C GLY A 89 -29.40 -25.34 9.30
N GLU A 90 -30.00 -24.50 8.46
CA GLU A 90 -29.84 -24.57 7.01
C GLU A 90 -28.75 -23.59 6.54
N VAL A 91 -27.77 -24.08 5.76
CA VAL A 91 -26.75 -23.27 5.12
C VAL A 91 -27.32 -22.67 3.84
N LEU A 92 -27.52 -21.34 3.84
CA LEU A 92 -28.15 -20.63 2.74
C LEU A 92 -27.16 -20.25 1.63
N GLY A 93 -25.89 -20.04 1.98
CA GLY A 93 -24.86 -19.63 1.02
C GLY A 93 -23.69 -18.94 1.70
N ASN A 94 -22.93 -18.19 0.90
CA ASN A 94 -21.78 -17.43 1.40
C ASN A 94 -21.67 -16.05 0.76
N PHE A 95 -21.17 -15.12 1.52
CA PHE A 95 -20.66 -13.84 1.03
C PHE A 95 -19.18 -13.99 0.69
N THR A 96 -18.83 -13.73 -0.56
CA THR A 96 -17.44 -13.65 -0.99
C THR A 96 -17.00 -12.20 -0.93
N ILE A 97 -16.02 -11.93 -0.08
CA ILE A 97 -15.41 -10.63 0.12
C ILE A 97 -14.07 -10.65 -0.61
N ILE A 98 -14.01 -9.95 -1.73
CA ILE A 98 -12.79 -9.83 -2.54
C ILE A 98 -12.12 -8.51 -2.17
N ASN A 99 -10.81 -8.54 -1.93
CA ASN A 99 -10.04 -7.32 -1.79
C ASN A 99 -10.02 -6.62 -3.16
N LYS A 100 -10.61 -5.42 -3.21
CA LYS A 100 -10.52 -4.59 -4.41
C LYS A 100 -9.16 -3.93 -4.41
N TYR A 101 -8.29 -4.36 -5.30
CA TYR A 101 -7.04 -3.67 -5.55
C TYR A 101 -7.33 -2.29 -6.15
N ARG A 102 -6.44 -1.32 -5.88
CA ARG A 102 -6.58 0.02 -6.42
C ARG A 102 -6.51 -0.03 -7.95
N ALA A 103 -7.19 0.93 -8.60
CA ALA A 103 -7.06 1.12 -10.04
C ALA A 103 -5.57 1.25 -10.40
N GLY A 104 -5.17 0.74 -11.57
CA GLY A 104 -3.77 0.79 -12.01
C GLY A 104 -2.80 -0.17 -11.31
N PHE A 105 -3.27 -1.04 -10.39
CA PHE A 105 -2.38 -1.96 -9.65
C PHE A 105 -1.54 -2.84 -10.58
N SER A 106 -2.16 -3.49 -11.56
CA SER A 106 -1.44 -4.37 -12.49
C SER A 106 -0.41 -3.60 -13.31
N GLN A 107 -0.79 -2.43 -13.84
CA GLN A 107 0.09 -1.57 -14.62
C GLN A 107 1.29 -1.05 -13.81
N LEU A 108 1.04 -0.69 -12.54
CA LEU A 108 2.11 -0.26 -11.64
C LEU A 108 3.10 -1.40 -11.37
N ILE A 109 2.59 -2.60 -11.03
CA ILE A 109 3.45 -3.77 -10.78
C ILE A 109 4.26 -4.12 -12.02
N ASP A 110 3.66 -4.11 -13.20
CA ASP A 110 4.36 -4.38 -14.46
C ASP A 110 5.51 -3.40 -14.72
N ARG A 111 5.33 -2.10 -14.42
CA ARG A 111 6.39 -1.09 -14.55
C ARG A 111 7.48 -1.24 -13.48
N LEU A 112 7.09 -1.61 -12.25
CA LEU A 112 8.06 -1.74 -11.16
C LEU A 112 8.91 -3.00 -11.29
N LYS A 113 8.35 -4.14 -11.71
CA LYS A 113 9.09 -5.40 -11.83
C LYS A 113 10.21 -5.37 -12.88
N GLU A 114 10.17 -4.42 -13.82
CA GLU A 114 11.25 -4.22 -14.80
C GLU A 114 12.55 -3.69 -14.14
N LYS A 115 12.43 -3.01 -13.00
CA LYS A 115 13.55 -2.30 -12.35
C LYS A 115 13.84 -2.78 -10.94
N PHE A 116 12.86 -3.40 -10.28
CA PHE A 116 12.91 -3.76 -8.87
C PHE A 116 12.47 -5.21 -8.65
N LYS A 117 13.07 -5.85 -7.67
CA LYS A 117 12.57 -7.09 -7.12
C LYS A 117 11.44 -6.77 -6.14
N LEU A 118 10.24 -7.27 -6.43
CA LEU A 118 9.04 -6.94 -5.67
C LEU A 118 8.73 -8.03 -4.65
N TYR A 119 8.30 -7.60 -3.45
CA TYR A 119 7.79 -8.47 -2.39
C TYR A 119 6.45 -7.93 -1.89
N VAL A 120 5.57 -8.83 -1.49
CA VAL A 120 4.33 -8.48 -0.78
C VAL A 120 4.39 -9.09 0.61
N LEU A 121 4.30 -8.23 1.63
CA LEU A 121 4.24 -8.62 3.04
C LEU A 121 2.85 -8.25 3.57
N SER A 122 1.99 -9.24 3.81
CA SER A 122 0.62 -9.02 4.29
C SER A 122 0.40 -9.68 5.65
N GLY A 123 -0.30 -8.98 6.54
CA GLY A 123 -0.83 -9.55 7.77
C GLY A 123 -2.07 -10.42 7.55
N ASP A 124 -2.71 -10.29 6.39
CA ASP A 124 -3.91 -11.07 6.03
C ASP A 124 -3.57 -12.53 5.75
N ASN A 125 -4.64 -13.32 5.60
CA ASN A 125 -4.53 -14.70 5.12
C ASN A 125 -4.11 -14.75 3.65
N ASP A 126 -3.77 -15.93 3.18
CA ASP A 126 -3.25 -16.19 1.83
C ASP A 126 -4.33 -16.24 0.72
N SER A 127 -5.57 -15.80 1.01
CA SER A 127 -6.68 -15.82 0.04
C SER A 127 -6.42 -15.00 -1.24
N ALA A 128 -5.50 -14.03 -1.19
CA ALA A 128 -5.09 -13.23 -2.33
C ALA A 128 -3.88 -13.81 -3.09
N LYS A 129 -3.31 -14.92 -2.61
CA LYS A 129 -2.06 -15.49 -3.13
C LYS A 129 -2.13 -15.84 -4.60
N ASP A 130 -3.19 -16.55 -5.00
CA ASP A 130 -3.37 -17.01 -6.40
C ASP A 130 -3.50 -15.82 -7.37
N TYR A 131 -4.21 -14.76 -6.94
CA TYR A 131 -4.33 -13.55 -7.74
C TYR A 131 -3.00 -12.82 -7.86
N LEU A 132 -2.28 -12.63 -6.75
CA LEU A 132 -1.00 -11.94 -6.73
C LEU A 132 0.11 -12.72 -7.43
N ALA A 133 0.04 -14.05 -7.43
CA ALA A 133 0.99 -14.92 -8.14
C ALA A 133 0.96 -14.72 -9.66
N GLY A 134 -0.12 -14.17 -10.21
CA GLY A 134 -0.18 -13.74 -11.61
C GLY A 134 0.72 -12.54 -11.95
N PHE A 135 1.20 -11.80 -10.95
CA PHE A 135 2.01 -10.59 -11.12
C PHE A 135 3.40 -10.70 -10.51
N ILE A 136 3.52 -11.38 -9.36
CA ILE A 136 4.72 -11.46 -8.53
C ILE A 136 5.00 -12.93 -8.23
N PRO A 137 6.27 -13.39 -8.30
CA PRO A 137 6.64 -14.77 -7.98
C PRO A 137 6.11 -15.21 -6.61
N ALA A 138 5.61 -16.43 -6.52
CA ALA A 138 4.94 -16.95 -5.31
C ALA A 138 5.87 -16.96 -4.08
N GLU A 139 7.18 -17.11 -4.26
CA GLU A 139 8.20 -17.04 -3.22
C GLU A 139 8.41 -15.62 -2.66
N HIS A 140 7.93 -14.60 -3.35
CA HIS A 140 7.96 -13.20 -2.90
C HIS A 140 6.64 -12.76 -2.21
N LEU A 141 5.66 -13.67 -2.10
CA LEU A 141 4.39 -13.41 -1.46
C LEU A 141 4.38 -14.01 -0.05
N VAL A 142 4.47 -13.14 0.97
CA VAL A 142 4.57 -13.56 2.36
C VAL A 142 3.35 -13.06 3.12
N PHE A 143 2.53 -13.99 3.60
CA PHE A 143 1.27 -13.73 4.32
C PHE A 143 1.41 -14.02 5.82
N HIS A 144 0.38 -13.71 6.60
CA HIS A 144 0.31 -13.89 8.05
C HIS A 144 1.44 -13.17 8.82
N GLN A 145 1.89 -12.02 8.30
CA GLN A 145 3.01 -11.27 8.88
C GLN A 145 2.54 -10.32 9.97
N GLN A 146 3.08 -10.48 11.16
CA GLN A 146 2.97 -9.48 12.23
C GLN A 146 3.88 -8.27 11.92
N PRO A 147 3.65 -7.10 12.53
CA PRO A 147 4.51 -5.92 12.34
C PRO A 147 6.00 -6.19 12.59
N ALA A 148 6.32 -7.02 13.59
CA ALA A 148 7.70 -7.43 13.88
C ALA A 148 8.31 -8.31 12.78
N ASP A 149 7.52 -9.17 12.14
CA ASP A 149 7.98 -10.03 11.07
C ASP A 149 8.34 -9.22 9.82
N LYS A 150 7.50 -8.23 9.48
CA LYS A 150 7.79 -7.30 8.37
C LYS A 150 9.10 -6.54 8.58
N LEU A 151 9.32 -6.03 9.80
CA LEU A 151 10.55 -5.37 10.18
C LEU A 151 11.76 -6.31 10.03
N ASN A 152 11.66 -7.54 10.53
CA ASN A 152 12.74 -8.51 10.45
C ASN A 152 13.03 -8.95 9.02
N PHE A 153 12.01 -9.08 8.19
CA PHE A 153 12.16 -9.38 6.77
C PHE A 153 12.97 -8.29 6.04
N ILE A 154 12.67 -7.00 6.32
CA ILE A 154 13.45 -5.88 5.77
C ILE A 154 14.90 -5.93 6.23
N LYS A 155 15.15 -6.21 7.52
CA LYS A 155 16.51 -6.37 8.06
C LYS A 155 17.29 -7.49 7.34
N GLN A 156 16.64 -8.61 7.04
CA GLN A 156 17.27 -9.71 6.31
C GLN A 156 17.66 -9.27 4.90
N LEU A 157 16.77 -8.63 4.14
CA LEU A 157 17.08 -8.11 2.82
C LEU A 157 18.27 -7.12 2.85
N GLN A 158 18.32 -6.26 3.87
CA GLN A 158 19.40 -5.28 4.03
C GLN A 158 20.72 -5.93 4.43
N ALA A 159 20.70 -7.03 5.19
CA ALA A 159 21.90 -7.78 5.55
C ALA A 159 22.60 -8.37 4.30
N ASP A 160 21.84 -8.67 3.25
CA ASP A 160 22.33 -9.10 1.95
C ASP A 160 22.78 -7.93 1.05
N GLY A 161 22.86 -6.71 1.59
CA GLY A 161 23.28 -5.51 0.86
C GLY A 161 22.18 -4.88 -0.01
N THR A 162 20.93 -5.34 0.11
CA THR A 162 19.81 -4.82 -0.68
C THR A 162 19.28 -3.50 -0.10
N HIS A 163 19.05 -2.50 -0.94
CA HIS A 163 18.33 -1.30 -0.57
C HIS A 163 16.83 -1.52 -0.72
N VAL A 164 16.08 -1.23 0.34
CA VAL A 164 14.65 -1.50 0.43
C VAL A 164 13.85 -0.21 0.40
N LEU A 165 12.93 -0.10 -0.56
CA LEU A 165 11.84 0.86 -0.57
C LEU A 165 10.59 0.15 -0.06
N MET A 166 9.98 0.65 1.01
CA MET A 166 8.73 0.13 1.55
C MET A 166 7.56 1.05 1.19
N LEU A 167 6.47 0.45 0.70
CA LEU A 167 5.18 1.09 0.47
C LEU A 167 4.14 0.43 1.39
N GLY A 168 3.32 1.21 2.07
CA GLY A 168 2.27 0.69 2.95
C GLY A 168 1.27 1.76 3.38
N ASP A 169 0.27 1.39 4.19
CA ASP A 169 -0.77 2.30 4.68
C ASP A 169 -0.38 3.11 5.93
N GLY A 170 0.75 2.80 6.53
CA GLY A 170 1.36 3.55 7.61
C GLY A 170 0.88 3.23 9.03
N LEU A 171 -0.30 2.66 9.22
CA LEU A 171 -0.90 2.52 10.56
C LEU A 171 -0.22 1.46 11.43
N ASN A 172 0.13 0.31 10.85
CA ASN A 172 0.71 -0.82 11.58
C ASN A 172 2.18 -1.08 11.22
N ASP A 173 2.73 -0.34 10.27
CA ASP A 173 4.01 -0.63 9.63
C ASP A 173 5.14 0.33 10.05
N ALA A 174 4.93 1.13 11.10
CA ALA A 174 5.87 2.18 11.55
C ALA A 174 7.30 1.65 11.77
N GLY A 175 7.46 0.48 12.39
CA GLY A 175 8.77 -0.14 12.58
C GLY A 175 9.44 -0.57 11.28
N ALA A 176 8.67 -1.10 10.36
CA ALA A 176 9.13 -1.54 9.04
C ALA A 176 9.50 -0.35 8.14
N PHE A 177 8.70 0.73 8.15
CA PHE A 177 9.05 1.99 7.46
C PHE A 177 10.37 2.57 7.95
N LYS A 178 10.54 2.66 9.26
CA LYS A 178 11.77 3.20 9.85
C LYS A 178 13.00 2.32 9.58
N GLN A 179 12.80 1.02 9.40
CA GLN A 179 13.88 0.09 9.06
C GLN A 179 14.26 0.18 7.59
N ALA A 180 13.30 0.40 6.69
CA ALA A 180 13.56 0.50 5.25
C ALA A 180 14.53 1.66 4.95
N ASN A 181 15.22 1.60 3.80
CA ASN A 181 16.08 2.71 3.35
C ASN A 181 15.23 3.91 2.92
N VAL A 182 14.02 3.65 2.42
CA VAL A 182 12.99 4.65 2.15
C VAL A 182 11.63 4.05 2.48
N GLY A 183 10.86 4.73 3.33
CA GLY A 183 9.49 4.37 3.69
C GLY A 183 8.49 5.37 3.13
N LEU A 184 7.57 4.93 2.27
CA LEU A 184 6.52 5.76 1.69
C LEU A 184 5.15 5.27 2.12
N ALA A 185 4.40 6.11 2.82
CA ALA A 185 3.03 5.81 3.22
C ALA A 185 2.05 6.24 2.12
N LEU A 186 1.09 5.37 1.82
CA LEU A 186 -0.05 5.65 0.96
C LEU A 186 -1.26 5.97 1.84
N SER A 187 -1.79 7.18 1.74
CA SER A 187 -2.92 7.61 2.57
C SER A 187 -4.06 8.14 1.70
N ASP A 188 -5.29 7.74 2.03
CA ASP A 188 -6.51 8.34 1.48
C ASP A 188 -6.82 9.69 2.16
N ASP A 189 -6.19 9.96 3.31
CA ASP A 189 -6.23 11.26 4.00
C ASP A 189 -4.80 11.65 4.40
N VAL A 190 -4.21 12.57 3.64
CA VAL A 190 -2.84 13.09 3.88
C VAL A 190 -2.69 13.79 5.22
N ASN A 191 -3.79 14.12 5.91
CA ASN A 191 -3.75 14.68 7.26
C ASN A 191 -3.54 13.58 8.34
N ASN A 192 -3.78 12.32 8.02
CA ASN A 192 -3.47 11.18 8.88
C ASN A 192 -1.99 10.82 8.74
N PHE A 193 -1.16 11.63 9.36
CA PHE A 193 0.29 11.53 9.31
C PHE A 193 0.82 10.36 10.14
N SER A 194 1.65 9.49 9.52
CA SER A 194 2.51 8.55 10.24
C SER A 194 3.92 9.15 10.35
N PRO A 195 4.39 9.50 11.55
CA PRO A 195 5.71 10.13 11.73
C PRO A 195 6.88 9.19 11.44
N ALA A 196 6.62 7.94 11.10
CA ALA A 196 7.65 6.92 10.90
C ALA A 196 8.06 6.73 9.43
N CYS A 197 7.41 7.41 8.47
CA CYS A 197 7.74 7.32 7.04
C CYS A 197 8.55 8.53 6.57
N ASP A 198 9.29 8.36 5.47
CA ASP A 198 10.07 9.42 4.83
C ASP A 198 9.23 10.30 3.91
N GLY A 199 8.10 9.79 3.44
CA GLY A 199 7.17 10.52 2.59
C GLY A 199 5.77 9.93 2.60
N ILE A 200 4.79 10.80 2.26
CA ILE A 200 3.39 10.42 2.13
C ILE A 200 2.98 10.67 0.68
N ILE A 201 2.34 9.68 0.09
CA ILE A 201 1.77 9.75 -1.26
C ILE A 201 0.25 9.67 -1.10
N ASP A 202 -0.46 10.59 -1.73
CA ASP A 202 -1.90 10.50 -1.86
C ASP A 202 -2.25 9.19 -2.59
N ALA A 203 -3.18 8.45 -2.04
CA ALA A 203 -3.59 7.18 -2.60
C ALA A 203 -4.20 7.28 -4.01
N GLU A 204 -4.72 8.46 -4.39
CA GLU A 204 -5.12 8.75 -5.77
C GLU A 204 -3.94 8.76 -6.74
N GLN A 205 -2.72 9.03 -6.24
CA GLN A 205 -1.48 9.02 -7.02
C GLN A 205 -0.82 7.64 -7.10
N PHE A 206 -1.50 6.58 -6.66
CA PHE A 206 -0.95 5.22 -6.64
C PHE A 206 -0.37 4.77 -7.98
N GLU A 207 -1.06 5.03 -9.08
CA GLU A 207 -0.61 4.69 -10.44
C GLU A 207 0.68 5.40 -10.83
N ASN A 208 0.95 6.55 -10.23
CA ASN A 208 2.08 7.43 -10.56
C ASN A 208 3.35 7.11 -9.75
N ILE A 209 3.33 6.14 -8.84
CA ILE A 209 4.48 5.79 -7.99
C ILE A 209 5.75 5.51 -8.82
N SER A 210 5.64 4.75 -9.92
CA SER A 210 6.78 4.46 -10.80
C SER A 210 7.33 5.73 -11.45
N THR A 211 6.47 6.69 -11.75
CA THR A 211 6.81 8.00 -12.32
C THR A 211 7.51 8.88 -11.26
N ILE A 212 6.99 8.88 -10.03
CA ILE A 212 7.60 9.59 -8.88
C ILE A 212 9.02 9.08 -8.61
N ILE A 213 9.21 7.76 -8.55
CA ILE A 213 10.54 7.15 -8.35
C ILE A 213 11.48 7.54 -9.50
N SER A 214 11.00 7.51 -10.72
CA SER A 214 11.80 7.88 -11.89
C SER A 214 12.15 9.37 -11.91
N TYR A 215 11.24 10.25 -11.48
CA TYR A 215 11.51 11.67 -11.33
C TYR A 215 12.55 11.95 -10.22
N ALA A 216 12.47 11.25 -9.10
CA ALA A 216 13.48 11.34 -8.04
C ALA A 216 14.88 10.97 -8.56
N HIS A 217 14.96 9.93 -9.40
CA HIS A 217 16.23 9.53 -10.04
C HIS A 217 16.75 10.60 -11.01
N ASP A 218 15.89 11.19 -11.84
CA ASP A 218 16.27 12.30 -12.73
C ASP A 218 16.76 13.51 -11.94
N SER A 219 16.10 13.83 -10.82
CA SER A 219 16.50 14.93 -9.92
C SER A 219 17.91 14.73 -9.35
N ILE A 220 18.25 13.49 -8.94
CA ILE A 220 19.62 13.16 -8.49
C ILE A 220 20.64 13.39 -9.62
N ASN A 221 20.31 13.02 -10.87
CA ASN A 221 21.20 13.23 -12.01
C ASN A 221 21.40 14.72 -12.31
N ILE A 222 20.36 15.53 -12.19
CA ILE A 222 20.44 16.99 -12.32
C ILE A 222 21.35 17.57 -11.24
N ILE A 223 21.22 17.12 -9.98
CA ILE A 223 22.09 17.53 -8.88
C ILE A 223 23.55 17.16 -9.17
N LYS A 224 23.81 15.92 -9.59
CA LYS A 224 25.18 15.49 -9.96
C LYS A 224 25.76 16.35 -11.07
N ALA A 225 24.99 16.65 -12.10
CA ALA A 225 25.42 17.51 -13.19
C ALA A 225 25.70 18.93 -12.72
N SER A 226 24.90 19.49 -11.79
CA SER A 226 25.14 20.81 -11.21
C SER A 226 26.44 20.87 -10.42
N PHE A 227 26.79 19.81 -9.68
CA PHE A 227 28.10 19.72 -9.01
C PHE A 227 29.25 19.70 -10.01
N VAL A 228 29.16 18.98 -11.12
CA VAL A 228 30.17 18.98 -12.18
C VAL A 228 30.37 20.38 -12.74
N ILE A 229 29.27 21.09 -13.05
CA ILE A 229 29.31 22.49 -13.52
C ILE A 229 30.00 23.37 -12.50
N SER A 230 29.66 23.25 -11.20
CA SER A 230 30.28 24.01 -10.12
C SER A 230 31.80 23.78 -10.02
N ILE A 231 32.22 22.51 -10.10
CA ILE A 231 33.64 22.16 -10.06
C ILE A 231 34.39 22.76 -11.26
N LEU A 232 33.82 22.73 -12.46
CA LEU A 232 34.40 23.31 -13.67
C LEU A 232 34.59 24.84 -13.52
N TYR A 233 33.58 25.54 -13.01
CA TYR A 233 33.69 26.98 -12.71
C TYR A 233 34.83 27.26 -11.72
N ASN A 234 34.94 26.49 -10.64
CA ASN A 234 36.00 26.64 -9.66
C ASN A 234 37.38 26.34 -10.24
N LEU A 235 37.54 25.29 -11.04
CA LEU A 235 38.82 24.95 -11.69
C LEU A 235 39.29 26.09 -12.64
N VAL A 236 38.37 26.64 -13.45
CA VAL A 236 38.65 27.72 -14.34
C VAL A 236 39.05 28.97 -13.53
N GLY A 237 38.32 29.30 -12.47
CA GLY A 237 38.64 30.43 -11.58
C GLY A 237 40.03 30.29 -10.93
N ILE A 238 40.33 29.13 -10.37
CA ILE A 238 41.64 28.82 -9.76
C ILE A 238 42.76 28.91 -10.78
N PHE A 239 42.57 28.39 -11.99
CA PHE A 239 43.58 28.43 -13.07
C PHE A 239 44.00 29.90 -13.37
N PHE A 240 43.06 30.82 -13.55
CA PHE A 240 43.35 32.20 -13.80
C PHE A 240 43.91 32.95 -12.56
N ALA A 241 43.44 32.58 -11.36
CA ALA A 241 43.92 33.15 -10.12
C ALA A 241 45.40 32.84 -9.85
N VAL A 242 45.83 31.58 -10.06
CA VAL A 242 47.20 31.12 -9.86
C VAL A 242 48.16 31.78 -10.86
N GLN A 243 47.70 32.12 -12.06
CA GLN A 243 48.52 32.84 -13.05
C GLN A 243 48.62 34.34 -12.77
N GLY A 244 47.97 34.86 -11.74
CA GLY A 244 47.94 36.30 -11.43
C GLY A 244 47.21 37.14 -12.48
N THR A 245 46.48 36.52 -13.39
CA THR A 245 45.73 37.20 -14.48
C THR A 245 44.32 37.61 -14.10
N MET A 246 43.85 37.18 -12.91
CA MET A 246 42.51 37.46 -12.43
C MET A 246 42.46 38.80 -11.66
N SER A 247 41.80 39.79 -12.24
CA SER A 247 41.55 41.03 -11.50
C SER A 247 40.44 40.85 -10.44
N PRO A 248 40.44 41.62 -9.33
CA PRO A 248 39.39 41.56 -8.31
C PRO A 248 37.99 41.80 -8.87
N ILE A 249 37.86 42.65 -9.91
CA ILE A 249 36.56 42.92 -10.57
C ILE A 249 36.05 41.70 -11.31
N VAL A 250 36.94 40.99 -12.02
CA VAL A 250 36.57 39.75 -12.75
C VAL A 250 36.13 38.67 -11.78
N ALA A 251 36.83 38.49 -10.66
CA ALA A 251 36.45 37.55 -9.60
C ALA A 251 35.08 37.90 -9.00
N ALA A 252 34.82 39.19 -8.72
CA ALA A 252 33.54 39.65 -8.19
C ALA A 252 32.34 39.40 -9.15
N ILE A 253 32.59 39.31 -10.46
CA ILE A 253 31.57 39.05 -11.48
C ILE A 253 31.38 37.53 -11.69
N ILE A 254 32.45 36.75 -11.71
CA ILE A 254 32.39 35.32 -11.99
C ILE A 254 31.65 34.54 -10.88
N MET A 255 31.83 34.90 -9.60
CA MET A 255 31.17 34.22 -8.48
C MET A 255 29.63 34.28 -8.55
N PRO A 256 28.97 35.45 -8.70
CA PRO A 256 27.52 35.51 -8.86
C PRO A 256 27.05 34.79 -10.13
N ILE A 257 27.78 34.91 -11.25
CA ILE A 257 27.42 34.23 -12.51
C ILE A 257 27.38 32.71 -12.34
N SER A 258 28.37 32.12 -11.67
CA SER A 258 28.37 30.67 -11.42
C SER A 258 27.14 30.24 -10.63
N SER A 259 26.79 30.98 -9.56
CA SER A 259 25.61 30.66 -8.74
C SER A 259 24.30 30.77 -9.53
N VAL A 260 24.14 31.85 -10.31
CA VAL A 260 22.96 32.06 -11.16
C VAL A 260 22.87 30.96 -12.22
N THR A 261 23.99 30.57 -12.82
CA THR A 261 24.03 29.46 -13.80
C THR A 261 23.54 28.13 -13.19
N ILE A 262 24.00 27.80 -11.99
CA ILE A 262 23.57 26.57 -11.30
C ILE A 262 22.07 26.62 -10.97
N ILE A 263 21.58 27.75 -10.46
CA ILE A 263 20.13 27.90 -10.17
C ILE A 263 19.30 27.76 -11.44
N LEU A 264 19.68 28.44 -12.53
CA LEU A 264 18.97 28.31 -13.81
C LEU A 264 19.02 26.89 -14.36
N PHE A 265 20.18 26.24 -14.30
CA PHE A 265 20.34 24.86 -14.76
C PHE A 265 19.48 23.88 -13.97
N THR A 266 19.51 23.94 -12.64
CA THR A 266 18.74 23.04 -11.78
C THR A 266 17.24 23.29 -11.90
N THR A 267 16.80 24.55 -11.98
CA THR A 267 15.39 24.91 -12.15
C THR A 267 14.87 24.46 -13.50
N ALA A 268 15.59 24.77 -14.58
CA ALA A 268 15.22 24.35 -15.92
C ALA A 268 15.24 22.81 -16.05
N GLY A 269 16.28 22.17 -15.54
CA GLY A 269 16.42 20.73 -15.54
C GLY A 269 15.25 20.03 -14.83
N SER A 270 14.88 20.49 -13.64
CA SER A 270 13.75 19.97 -12.87
C SER A 270 12.42 20.19 -13.59
N TYR A 271 12.22 21.38 -14.15
CA TYR A 271 11.02 21.69 -14.92
C TYR A 271 10.87 20.78 -16.16
N PHE A 272 11.94 20.60 -16.94
CA PHE A 272 11.90 19.73 -18.11
C PHE A 272 11.74 18.25 -17.74
N ALA A 273 12.36 17.81 -16.64
CA ALA A 273 12.19 16.44 -16.14
C ALA A 273 10.74 16.19 -15.70
N ALA A 274 10.12 17.12 -14.97
CA ALA A 274 8.71 17.05 -14.57
C ALA A 274 7.79 17.00 -15.81
N LYS A 275 7.95 17.95 -16.72
CA LYS A 275 7.14 18.02 -17.94
C LYS A 275 7.23 16.75 -18.79
N ARG A 276 8.44 16.16 -18.91
CA ARG A 276 8.67 14.91 -19.67
C ARG A 276 7.91 13.74 -19.04
N ARG A 277 7.65 13.79 -17.75
CA ARG A 277 6.98 12.72 -17.00
C ARG A 277 5.51 13.00 -16.71
N HIS A 278 4.96 14.06 -17.32
CA HIS A 278 3.56 14.47 -17.15
C HIS A 278 3.16 14.82 -15.70
N PHE A 279 4.10 15.42 -14.96
CA PHE A 279 3.80 16.10 -13.69
C PHE A 279 3.37 17.54 -13.92
#